data_d4c33314532ec703373eb3aa9eb3da7b
#
_entry.id   d4c33314532ec703373eb3aa9eb3da7b
#
_cell.length_a   1.000
_cell.length_b   1.000
_cell.length_c   1.000
_cell.angle_alpha   90.00
_cell.angle_beta   90.00
_cell.angle_gamma   90.00
#
_symmetry.space_group_name_H-M   'P 1'
#
loop_
_entity.id
_entity.type
_entity.pdbx_description
1 polymer ?
#
loop_
_entity_poly.entity_id
_entity_poly.type
_entity_poly.pdbx_seq_one_letter_code
_entity_poly.pdbx_strand_id
1 'polypeptide(L)'
;MMNRRHFLRNATLLSGSALLGGCLAGGSSQAEAQNAAAPKDRLQTSGWRMPDEAEPHAATWMAFGPRAEIWGDKLLGPARSHLAGIARAISQFEPVRMLAPQENLELARRLCGDSVQLIAQPLDDLWIRDTGPVFVRDAQGQWAGAGFNFNGWGGKQSHAKDAKVAAAVCGQAGVKRLASSLTLEGGGLEVDGDGTAIITESCVLNRNRNPGVSKAACEAELKRLLGVDKVIWLPGIAGRDITDGHTDFYARFVRPGVVIAGLDSDTSSFDYAVTQKHLQILRQASDAKGRRLQVITLRGPDKIRPAFENREFAAGYVNFYVCNGAVIAPQFGDADADANCRDILREQFPNREIVQLNIDAIAAGGGGIHCATQQQPA
;
A
#
# COMPACT_ATOMS: atom_id res chain seq x y z
N MET A 1 12.59 18.28 -23.25
CA MET A 1 11.89 17.16 -22.63
C MET A 1 12.72 16.74 -21.43
N MET A 2 12.35 17.15 -20.23
CA MET A 2 13.05 16.77 -19.01
C MET A 2 12.41 15.50 -18.48
N ASN A 3 13.13 14.41 -18.56
CA ASN A 3 12.75 13.13 -18.03
C ASN A 3 12.96 13.13 -16.50
N ARG A 4 12.16 12.41 -15.73
CA ARG A 4 12.23 12.17 -14.27
C ARG A 4 13.65 11.94 -13.73
N ARG A 5 14.62 11.80 -14.62
CA ARG A 5 15.98 11.28 -14.48
C ARG A 5 17.09 12.34 -14.28
N HIS A 6 16.81 13.65 -14.30
CA HIS A 6 17.86 14.67 -14.35
C HIS A 6 18.02 15.58 -13.12
N PHE A 7 17.45 15.26 -11.95
CA PHE A 7 17.45 16.21 -10.82
C PHE A 7 18.16 15.73 -9.54
N LEU A 8 19.30 15.06 -9.66
CA LEU A 8 20.17 14.80 -8.51
C LEU A 8 21.64 15.18 -8.77
N ARG A 9 21.91 16.49 -8.90
CA ARG A 9 23.23 17.07 -8.60
C ARG A 9 23.01 18.31 -7.74
N ASN A 10 23.45 18.22 -6.49
CA ASN A 10 23.79 19.23 -5.50
C ASN A 10 23.03 19.05 -4.16
N ALA A 11 23.62 18.26 -3.30
CA ALA A 11 23.59 18.51 -1.86
C ALA A 11 24.95 18.14 -1.30
N THR A 12 25.72 19.16 -1.01
CA THR A 12 27.08 19.14 -0.50
C THR A 12 27.13 18.72 0.97
N LEU A 13 28.12 17.92 1.29
CA LEU A 13 28.62 17.51 2.60
C LEU A 13 28.71 18.66 3.62
N LEU A 14 28.31 18.35 4.86
CA LEU A 14 28.90 18.97 6.05
C LEU A 14 29.20 17.85 7.07
N SER A 15 30.48 17.58 7.16
CA SER A 15 31.13 16.76 8.16
C SER A 15 31.27 17.54 9.47
N GLY A 16 31.03 16.90 10.59
CA GLY A 16 31.34 17.41 11.91
C GLY A 16 31.75 16.27 12.85
N SER A 17 33.06 16.13 13.04
CA SER A 17 33.69 15.24 13.99
C SER A 17 33.72 15.85 15.40
N ALA A 18 33.52 15.07 16.43
CA ALA A 18 34.16 15.29 17.75
C ALA A 18 34.21 14.01 18.58
N LEU A 19 35.25 13.75 19.02
CA LEU A 19 36.15 12.84 19.70
C LEU A 19 35.93 12.75 21.22
N LEU A 20 36.28 11.54 21.76
CA LEU A 20 36.92 11.23 23.06
C LEU A 20 36.02 11.37 24.31
N GLY A 21 36.01 10.48 25.24
CA GLY A 21 36.94 9.53 25.77
C GLY A 21 36.50 9.08 27.15
N GLY A 22 37.05 8.03 27.68
CA GLY A 22 37.13 7.85 29.13
C GLY A 22 36.71 6.49 29.68
N CYS A 23 37.71 5.74 30.09
CA CYS A 23 37.71 4.41 30.72
C CYS A 23 37.25 4.39 32.19
N LEU A 24 36.94 3.20 32.65
CA LEU A 24 37.39 2.42 33.84
C LEU A 24 36.23 1.92 34.70
N ALA A 25 36.11 0.62 34.72
CA ALA A 25 36.54 -0.37 35.69
C ALA A 25 35.59 -0.65 36.89
N GLY A 26 35.25 -1.92 36.99
CA GLY A 26 35.30 -2.68 38.21
C GLY A 26 34.01 -2.93 38.97
N GLY A 27 33.64 -4.20 39.15
CA GLY A 27 32.77 -4.61 40.21
C GLY A 27 31.95 -5.87 39.93
N SER A 28 32.51 -7.04 40.15
CA SER A 28 31.82 -8.31 40.21
C SER A 28 30.90 -8.38 41.43
N SER A 29 29.63 -8.75 41.23
CA SER A 29 28.88 -9.48 42.28
C SER A 29 27.90 -10.41 41.58
N GLN A 30 28.12 -11.70 41.80
CA GLN A 30 27.19 -12.78 41.51
C GLN A 30 25.96 -12.63 42.43
N ALA A 31 24.79 -12.55 41.82
CA ALA A 31 23.55 -12.83 42.51
C ALA A 31 22.81 -13.86 41.66
N GLU A 32 22.63 -15.03 42.26
CA GLU A 32 21.79 -16.13 41.78
C GLU A 32 20.37 -15.59 41.57
N ALA A 33 19.92 -15.51 40.32
CA ALA A 33 18.54 -15.25 39.98
C ALA A 33 17.84 -16.59 39.73
N GLN A 34 16.95 -16.90 40.63
CA GLN A 34 16.03 -18.01 40.55
C GLN A 34 15.23 -17.96 39.24
N ASN A 35 15.28 -19.08 38.56
CA ASN A 35 14.60 -19.37 37.32
C ASN A 35 13.08 -19.49 37.58
N ALA A 36 12.35 -18.39 37.58
CA ALA A 36 10.91 -18.36 37.47
C ALA A 36 10.54 -18.49 36.01
N ALA A 37 10.17 -19.68 35.57
CA ALA A 37 9.61 -19.94 34.27
C ALA A 37 8.35 -19.06 34.10
N ALA A 38 8.47 -18.04 33.23
CA ALA A 38 7.32 -17.27 32.77
C ALA A 38 6.28 -18.24 32.14
N PRO A 39 4.99 -18.04 32.38
CA PRO A 39 3.97 -18.84 31.76
C PRO A 39 4.12 -18.75 30.25
N LYS A 40 4.27 -19.89 29.58
CA LYS A 40 4.14 -20.03 28.14
C LYS A 40 2.71 -19.67 27.79
N ASP A 41 2.42 -18.39 27.60
CA ASP A 41 1.21 -17.94 26.96
C ASP A 41 1.17 -18.65 25.60
N ARG A 42 0.31 -19.63 25.45
CA ARG A 42 -0.07 -20.17 24.16
C ARG A 42 -0.65 -18.99 23.42
N LEU A 43 0.14 -18.40 22.53
CA LEU A 43 -0.35 -17.50 21.49
C LEU A 43 -1.50 -18.27 20.79
N GLN A 44 -2.73 -17.93 21.17
CA GLN A 44 -3.89 -18.34 20.42
C GLN A 44 -3.66 -17.82 19.01
N THR A 45 -3.39 -18.74 18.09
CA THR A 45 -3.44 -18.42 16.66
C THR A 45 -4.83 -17.84 16.44
N SER A 46 -4.92 -16.58 16.10
CA SER A 46 -6.17 -15.80 16.10
C SER A 46 -7.22 -16.30 15.12
N GLY A 47 -6.89 -17.28 14.29
CA GLY A 47 -7.79 -17.83 13.30
C GLY A 47 -8.21 -16.84 12.18
N TRP A 48 -7.67 -15.60 12.19
CA TRP A 48 -7.93 -14.61 11.15
C TRP A 48 -7.08 -14.89 9.91
N ARG A 49 -7.65 -14.61 8.74
CA ARG A 49 -6.97 -14.66 7.44
C ARG A 49 -7.35 -13.40 6.63
N MET A 50 -6.36 -12.73 6.07
CA MET A 50 -6.57 -11.71 5.06
C MET A 50 -6.75 -12.42 3.71
N PRO A 51 -7.90 -12.23 3.01
CA PRO A 51 -8.10 -12.78 1.68
C PRO A 51 -7.17 -12.14 0.64
N ASP A 52 -6.92 -12.85 -0.46
CA ASP A 52 -6.35 -12.28 -1.68
C ASP A 52 -7.30 -11.22 -2.26
N GLU A 53 -6.74 -10.17 -2.88
CA GLU A 53 -7.56 -9.09 -3.47
C GLU A 53 -8.46 -9.60 -4.61
N ALA A 54 -8.11 -10.70 -5.25
CA ALA A 54 -8.93 -11.29 -6.31
C ALA A 54 -10.11 -12.15 -5.80
N GLU A 55 -10.24 -12.38 -4.49
CA GLU A 55 -11.43 -13.03 -3.92
C GLU A 55 -12.67 -12.13 -4.11
N PRO A 56 -13.91 -12.68 -4.08
CA PRO A 56 -15.13 -11.87 -4.28
C PRO A 56 -15.28 -10.72 -3.29
N HIS A 57 -15.71 -9.56 -3.77
CA HIS A 57 -15.95 -8.36 -2.98
C HIS A 57 -17.42 -8.10 -2.73
N ALA A 58 -17.76 -7.66 -1.52
CA ALA A 58 -19.07 -7.07 -1.19
C ALA A 58 -19.13 -5.58 -1.60
N ALA A 59 -17.99 -4.88 -1.56
CA ALA A 59 -17.89 -3.47 -1.97
C ALA A 59 -16.42 -3.03 -2.10
N THR A 60 -16.19 -1.96 -2.85
CA THR A 60 -14.97 -1.14 -2.80
C THR A 60 -15.19 0.11 -1.96
N TRP A 61 -14.31 0.39 -1.02
CA TRP A 61 -14.24 1.65 -0.30
C TRP A 61 -13.30 2.62 -1.00
N MET A 62 -13.72 3.89 -1.06
CA MET A 62 -12.93 5.00 -1.58
C MET A 62 -13.11 6.24 -0.70
N ALA A 63 -12.27 7.28 -0.88
CA ALA A 63 -12.32 8.50 -0.07
C ALA A 63 -12.19 9.75 -0.94
N PHE A 64 -13.22 10.59 -0.97
CA PHE A 64 -13.25 11.87 -1.71
C PHE A 64 -12.69 13.00 -0.86
N GLY A 65 -11.40 12.85 -0.46
CA GLY A 65 -10.72 13.71 0.49
C GLY A 65 -9.75 14.76 -0.03
N PRO A 66 -9.43 14.89 -1.36
CA PRO A 66 -8.45 15.88 -1.81
C PRO A 66 -8.82 17.30 -1.38
N ARG A 67 -7.86 18.01 -0.73
CA ARG A 67 -8.00 19.38 -0.23
C ARG A 67 -6.96 20.29 -0.88
N ALA A 68 -7.28 21.59 -0.97
CA ALA A 68 -6.42 22.58 -1.61
C ALA A 68 -5.04 22.72 -0.91
N GLU A 69 -5.01 22.55 0.42
CA GLU A 69 -3.79 22.67 1.23
C GLU A 69 -2.75 21.59 0.88
N ILE A 70 -3.19 20.42 0.38
CA ILE A 70 -2.32 19.29 0.01
C ILE A 70 -2.10 19.28 -1.50
N TRP A 71 -3.16 19.43 -2.28
CA TRP A 71 -3.13 19.21 -3.73
C TRP A 71 -2.87 20.50 -4.53
N GLY A 72 -3.02 21.66 -3.91
CA GLY A 72 -2.92 22.96 -4.60
C GLY A 72 -3.95 23.11 -5.72
N ASP A 73 -4.04 24.33 -6.28
CA ASP A 73 -5.05 24.67 -7.29
C ASP A 73 -4.92 23.88 -8.59
N LYS A 74 -3.69 23.54 -8.98
CA LYS A 74 -3.41 22.83 -10.24
C LYS A 74 -3.92 21.39 -10.22
N LEU A 75 -3.77 20.66 -9.11
CA LEU A 75 -4.07 19.24 -9.02
C LEU A 75 -5.43 18.95 -8.42
N LEU A 76 -5.97 19.81 -7.56
CA LEU A 76 -7.20 19.54 -6.78
C LEU A 76 -8.39 19.12 -7.65
N GLY A 77 -8.74 19.92 -8.65
CA GLY A 77 -9.86 19.64 -9.56
C GLY A 77 -9.65 18.36 -10.37
N PRO A 78 -8.52 18.23 -11.10
CA PRO A 78 -8.18 17.03 -11.84
C PRO A 78 -8.10 15.77 -10.98
N ALA A 79 -7.53 15.82 -9.77
CA ALA A 79 -7.45 14.67 -8.86
C ALA A 79 -8.85 14.18 -8.45
N ARG A 80 -9.75 15.10 -8.10
CA ARG A 80 -11.17 14.78 -7.81
C ARG A 80 -11.88 14.16 -9.01
N SER A 81 -11.61 14.65 -10.22
CA SER A 81 -12.20 14.12 -11.46
C SER A 81 -11.68 12.72 -11.79
N HIS A 82 -10.37 12.47 -11.65
CA HIS A 82 -9.77 11.16 -11.87
C HIS A 82 -10.23 10.15 -10.81
N LEU A 83 -10.29 10.55 -9.55
CA LEU A 83 -10.83 9.72 -8.46
C LEU A 83 -12.28 9.29 -8.74
N ALA A 84 -13.12 10.24 -9.16
CA ALA A 84 -14.50 9.94 -9.56
C ALA A 84 -14.56 9.03 -10.79
N GLY A 85 -13.62 9.16 -11.72
CA GLY A 85 -13.45 8.26 -12.86
C GLY A 85 -13.17 6.82 -12.44
N ILE A 86 -12.29 6.62 -11.46
CA ILE A 86 -12.00 5.30 -10.87
C ILE A 86 -13.27 4.75 -10.21
N ALA A 87 -13.96 5.54 -9.40
CA ALA A 87 -15.19 5.11 -8.73
C ALA A 87 -16.28 4.67 -9.71
N ARG A 88 -16.50 5.43 -10.78
CA ARG A 88 -17.46 5.06 -11.84
C ARG A 88 -17.06 3.81 -12.60
N ALA A 89 -15.78 3.61 -12.88
CA ALA A 89 -15.30 2.39 -13.52
C ALA A 89 -15.57 1.16 -12.65
N ILE A 90 -15.21 1.20 -11.37
CA ILE A 90 -15.43 0.11 -10.42
C ILE A 90 -16.93 -0.15 -10.22
N SER A 91 -17.78 0.91 -10.16
CA SER A 91 -19.22 0.77 -9.91
C SER A 91 -20.00 0.02 -11.00
N GLN A 92 -19.38 -0.26 -12.15
CA GLN A 92 -19.93 -1.14 -13.19
C GLN A 92 -19.81 -2.62 -12.82
N PHE A 93 -18.97 -2.97 -11.87
CA PHE A 93 -18.65 -4.36 -11.51
C PHE A 93 -19.01 -4.71 -10.07
N GLU A 94 -18.94 -3.74 -9.15
CA GLU A 94 -19.26 -3.95 -7.74
C GLU A 94 -19.71 -2.65 -7.04
N PRO A 95 -20.40 -2.74 -5.89
CA PRO A 95 -20.80 -1.55 -5.13
C PRO A 95 -19.57 -0.72 -4.70
N VAL A 96 -19.64 0.61 -4.89
CA VAL A 96 -18.64 1.55 -4.42
C VAL A 96 -19.21 2.40 -3.28
N ARG A 97 -18.50 2.42 -2.15
CA ARG A 97 -18.78 3.25 -0.97
C ARG A 97 -17.72 4.34 -0.85
N MET A 98 -18.11 5.58 -1.08
CA MET A 98 -17.22 6.73 -1.09
C MET A 98 -17.42 7.58 0.15
N LEU A 99 -16.42 7.61 1.01
CA LEU A 99 -16.36 8.57 2.12
C LEU A 99 -16.12 9.97 1.56
N ALA A 100 -16.80 10.98 2.10
CA ALA A 100 -16.57 12.37 1.71
C ALA A 100 -16.83 13.32 2.89
N PRO A 101 -16.04 14.40 3.05
CA PRO A 101 -16.40 15.49 3.95
C PRO A 101 -17.76 16.06 3.62
N GLN A 102 -18.51 16.49 4.63
CA GLN A 102 -19.88 16.99 4.47
C GLN A 102 -19.98 18.09 3.41
N GLU A 103 -19.01 18.99 3.39
CA GLU A 103 -18.92 20.10 2.44
C GLU A 103 -18.64 19.67 0.99
N ASN A 104 -18.14 18.45 0.79
CA ASN A 104 -17.81 17.89 -0.53
C ASN A 104 -18.85 16.91 -1.07
N LEU A 105 -19.90 16.53 -0.31
CA LEU A 105 -20.88 15.52 -0.72
C LEU A 105 -21.58 15.88 -2.05
N GLU A 106 -22.02 17.12 -2.21
CA GLU A 106 -22.66 17.61 -3.43
C GLU A 106 -21.72 17.51 -4.65
N LEU A 107 -20.45 17.93 -4.48
CA LEU A 107 -19.45 17.83 -5.53
C LEU A 107 -19.15 16.36 -5.87
N ALA A 108 -18.98 15.52 -4.86
CA ALA A 108 -18.75 14.09 -5.05
C ALA A 108 -19.92 13.45 -5.81
N ARG A 109 -21.17 13.77 -5.47
CA ARG A 109 -22.36 13.28 -6.18
C ARG A 109 -22.36 13.67 -7.65
N ARG A 110 -22.08 14.94 -7.95
CA ARG A 110 -22.00 15.41 -9.36
C ARG A 110 -20.92 14.71 -10.16
N LEU A 111 -19.77 14.41 -9.55
CA LEU A 111 -18.65 13.80 -10.27
C LEU A 111 -18.73 12.27 -10.34
N CYS A 112 -19.15 11.61 -9.27
CA CYS A 112 -19.22 10.14 -9.19
C CYS A 112 -20.50 9.57 -9.80
N GLY A 113 -21.61 10.34 -9.82
CA GLY A 113 -22.93 9.85 -10.24
C GLY A 113 -23.66 9.06 -9.16
N ASP A 114 -24.85 8.56 -9.49
CA ASP A 114 -25.76 7.91 -8.54
C ASP A 114 -25.40 6.45 -8.23
N SER A 115 -24.52 5.83 -9.01
CA SER A 115 -24.06 4.45 -8.79
C SER A 115 -23.08 4.31 -7.62
N VAL A 116 -22.57 5.44 -7.09
CA VAL A 116 -21.62 5.48 -5.97
C VAL A 116 -22.35 5.90 -4.69
N GLN A 117 -22.32 5.06 -3.66
CA GLN A 117 -22.86 5.38 -2.34
C GLN A 117 -21.96 6.36 -1.61
N LEU A 118 -22.45 7.57 -1.35
CA LEU A 118 -21.71 8.59 -0.58
C LEU A 118 -22.03 8.50 0.90
N ILE A 119 -20.98 8.60 1.73
CA ILE A 119 -21.04 8.54 3.20
C ILE A 119 -20.29 9.73 3.77
N ALA A 120 -20.95 10.53 4.61
CA ALA A 120 -20.34 11.69 5.26
C ALA A 120 -19.27 11.24 6.25
N GLN A 121 -18.01 11.68 6.05
CA GLN A 121 -16.87 11.37 6.91
C GLN A 121 -15.82 12.48 6.78
N PRO A 122 -15.35 13.07 7.89
CA PRO A 122 -14.20 13.97 7.86
C PRO A 122 -12.95 13.24 7.36
N LEU A 123 -12.22 13.84 6.40
CA LEU A 123 -11.02 13.30 5.78
C LEU A 123 -9.92 14.33 5.73
N ASP A 124 -8.67 13.88 5.70
CA ASP A 124 -7.51 14.69 5.37
C ASP A 124 -7.10 14.52 3.91
N ASP A 125 -7.22 13.30 3.33
CA ASP A 125 -6.88 13.01 1.93
C ASP A 125 -7.68 11.82 1.36
N LEU A 126 -7.28 11.32 0.16
CA LEU A 126 -7.99 10.27 -0.61
C LEU A 126 -7.48 8.84 -0.40
N TRP A 127 -6.38 8.64 0.32
CA TRP A 127 -5.60 7.41 0.32
C TRP A 127 -6.21 6.31 1.22
N ILE A 128 -7.39 5.80 0.84
CA ILE A 128 -8.18 4.84 1.64
C ILE A 128 -7.47 3.48 1.83
N ARG A 129 -6.57 3.11 0.92
CA ARG A 129 -5.75 1.90 1.07
C ARG A 129 -4.95 1.94 2.36
N ASP A 130 -4.44 3.12 2.71
CA ASP A 130 -3.56 3.33 3.84
C ASP A 130 -4.32 3.70 5.12
N THR A 131 -5.41 4.45 4.98
CA THR A 131 -6.20 4.96 6.11
C THR A 131 -7.34 4.03 6.51
N GLY A 132 -7.79 3.16 5.61
CA GLY A 132 -8.85 2.18 5.83
C GLY A 132 -8.40 0.95 6.62
N PRO A 133 -9.34 0.08 7.05
CA PRO A 133 -9.00 -1.19 7.66
C PRO A 133 -8.60 -2.20 6.60
N VAL A 134 -7.72 -3.12 6.97
CA VAL A 134 -7.50 -4.34 6.22
C VAL A 134 -8.52 -5.38 6.69
N PHE A 135 -9.38 -5.84 5.78
CA PHE A 135 -10.41 -6.81 6.13
C PHE A 135 -9.85 -8.22 6.27
N VAL A 136 -10.29 -8.92 7.31
CA VAL A 136 -9.89 -10.29 7.65
C VAL A 136 -11.11 -11.13 7.99
N ARG A 137 -10.99 -12.45 7.77
CA ARG A 137 -12.05 -13.41 8.01
C ARG A 137 -11.56 -14.50 8.97
N ASP A 138 -12.39 -14.90 9.92
CA ASP A 138 -12.10 -16.04 10.79
C ASP A 138 -12.55 -17.40 10.19
N ALA A 139 -12.25 -18.48 10.88
CA ALA A 139 -12.61 -19.84 10.47
C ALA A 139 -14.13 -20.08 10.45
N GLN A 140 -14.92 -19.24 11.14
CA GLN A 140 -16.38 -19.28 11.16
C GLN A 140 -17.00 -18.40 10.05
N GLY A 141 -16.16 -17.77 9.25
CA GLY A 141 -16.61 -16.89 8.17
C GLY A 141 -16.99 -15.48 8.61
N GLN A 142 -16.69 -15.09 9.85
CA GLN A 142 -16.98 -13.74 10.35
C GLN A 142 -15.91 -12.75 9.91
N TRP A 143 -16.33 -11.55 9.52
CA TRP A 143 -15.46 -10.48 9.09
C TRP A 143 -15.05 -9.57 10.24
N ALA A 144 -13.82 -9.08 10.17
CA ALA A 144 -13.31 -7.99 11.00
C ALA A 144 -12.41 -7.07 10.17
N GLY A 145 -12.12 -5.89 10.68
CA GLY A 145 -11.18 -4.95 10.08
C GLY A 145 -9.95 -4.75 10.96
N ALA A 146 -8.76 -5.10 10.50
CA ALA A 146 -7.51 -4.79 11.18
C ALA A 146 -7.14 -3.33 10.95
N GLY A 147 -6.94 -2.57 12.02
CA GLY A 147 -6.53 -1.16 11.97
C GLY A 147 -5.09 -0.99 12.43
N PHE A 148 -4.22 -0.44 11.58
CA PHE A 148 -2.77 -0.40 11.75
C PHE A 148 -2.22 0.95 12.23
N ASN A 149 -2.99 1.75 12.96
CA ASN A 149 -2.52 2.99 13.61
C ASN A 149 -1.88 3.98 12.62
N PHE A 150 -2.58 4.28 11.52
CA PHE A 150 -2.12 5.23 10.52
C PHE A 150 -1.62 6.55 11.17
N ASN A 151 -0.40 6.95 10.85
CA ASN A 151 0.28 8.10 11.43
C ASN A 151 0.75 9.15 10.41
N GLY A 152 0.14 9.17 9.21
CA GLY A 152 0.51 10.12 8.15
C GLY A 152 1.86 9.80 7.52
N TRP A 153 2.12 8.51 7.25
CA TRP A 153 3.37 8.00 6.68
C TRP A 153 4.62 8.41 7.47
N GLY A 154 4.53 8.27 8.80
CA GLY A 154 5.62 8.65 9.69
C GLY A 154 5.59 10.15 10.06
N GLY A 155 4.42 10.76 10.13
CA GLY A 155 4.23 12.17 10.49
C GLY A 155 4.56 13.15 9.36
N LYS A 156 4.66 12.68 8.11
CA LYS A 156 5.00 13.52 6.96
C LYS A 156 3.81 14.34 6.44
N GLN A 157 2.57 13.92 6.77
CA GLN A 157 1.35 14.63 6.41
C GLN A 157 0.38 14.72 7.60
N SER A 158 -0.44 15.78 7.64
CA SER A 158 -1.55 15.90 8.59
C SER A 158 -2.54 14.75 8.40
N HIS A 159 -2.92 14.07 9.49
CA HIS A 159 -3.68 12.82 9.43
C HIS A 159 -4.70 12.64 10.56
N ALA A 160 -5.01 13.70 11.30
CA ALA A 160 -5.88 13.59 12.49
C ALA A 160 -7.30 13.08 12.20
N LYS A 161 -7.81 13.32 10.97
CA LYS A 161 -9.09 12.81 10.49
C LYS A 161 -8.90 11.41 9.92
N ASP A 162 -7.88 11.21 9.08
CA ASP A 162 -7.57 9.96 8.40
C ASP A 162 -7.24 8.82 9.37
N ALA A 163 -6.60 9.10 10.51
CA ALA A 163 -6.36 8.14 11.59
C ALA A 163 -7.65 7.50 12.17
N LYS A 164 -8.83 8.09 11.90
CA LYS A 164 -10.13 7.60 12.35
C LYS A 164 -10.89 6.79 11.27
N VAL A 165 -10.40 6.78 10.03
CA VAL A 165 -11.09 6.20 8.87
C VAL A 165 -11.26 4.69 9.04
N ALA A 166 -10.24 3.96 9.50
CA ALA A 166 -10.37 2.52 9.73
C ALA A 166 -11.51 2.16 10.69
N ALA A 167 -11.68 2.93 11.77
CA ALA A 167 -12.77 2.73 12.72
C ALA A 167 -14.13 3.09 12.10
N ALA A 168 -14.20 4.18 11.34
CA ALA A 168 -15.43 4.60 10.66
C ALA A 168 -15.89 3.56 9.63
N VAL A 169 -14.97 3.06 8.80
CA VAL A 169 -15.25 2.00 7.80
C VAL A 169 -15.72 0.72 8.48
N CYS A 170 -15.06 0.26 9.55
CA CYS A 170 -15.51 -0.91 10.33
C CYS A 170 -16.94 -0.73 10.86
N GLY A 171 -17.25 0.46 11.40
CA GLY A 171 -18.61 0.80 11.89
C GLY A 171 -19.66 0.76 10.77
N GLN A 172 -19.37 1.36 9.62
CA GLN A 172 -20.24 1.36 8.44
C GLN A 172 -20.42 -0.04 7.82
N ALA A 173 -19.36 -0.84 7.85
CA ALA A 173 -19.39 -2.23 7.37
C ALA A 173 -20.04 -3.19 8.37
N GLY A 174 -20.32 -2.76 9.60
CA GLY A 174 -20.90 -3.61 10.66
C GLY A 174 -19.94 -4.69 11.17
N VAL A 175 -18.62 -4.46 11.09
CA VAL A 175 -17.60 -5.44 11.49
C VAL A 175 -16.80 -4.98 12.69
N LYS A 176 -16.27 -5.94 13.46
CA LYS A 176 -15.39 -5.68 14.59
C LYS A 176 -14.07 -5.09 14.11
N ARG A 177 -13.58 -4.04 14.80
CA ARG A 177 -12.21 -3.55 14.60
C ARG A 177 -11.23 -4.35 15.47
N LEU A 178 -10.15 -4.83 14.84
CA LEU A 178 -9.01 -5.44 15.51
C LEU A 178 -7.88 -4.40 15.61
N ALA A 179 -7.38 -4.18 16.82
CA ALA A 179 -6.26 -3.29 17.04
C ALA A 179 -4.93 -3.98 16.76
N SER A 180 -4.01 -3.26 16.12
CA SER A 180 -2.63 -3.68 15.91
C SER A 180 -1.68 -2.99 16.89
N SER A 181 -0.56 -3.63 17.19
CA SER A 181 0.59 -3.01 17.85
C SER A 181 1.51 -2.28 16.86
N LEU A 182 1.33 -2.51 15.54
CA LEU A 182 2.14 -1.88 14.49
C LEU A 182 1.48 -0.62 13.95
N THR A 183 2.30 0.32 13.54
CA THR A 183 1.97 1.35 12.57
C THR A 183 2.35 0.83 11.19
N LEU A 184 1.34 0.68 10.32
CA LEU A 184 1.49 0.15 8.97
C LEU A 184 0.38 0.74 8.09
N GLU A 185 0.60 0.79 6.81
CA GLU A 185 -0.37 1.16 5.81
C GLU A 185 -0.72 -0.05 4.93
N GLY A 186 -1.98 -0.14 4.48
CA GLY A 186 -2.42 -1.24 3.61
C GLY A 186 -1.66 -1.32 2.28
N GLY A 187 -1.17 -0.19 1.76
CA GLY A 187 -0.30 -0.15 0.58
C GLY A 187 1.10 -0.73 0.81
N GLY A 188 1.56 -0.76 2.05
CA GLY A 188 2.81 -1.41 2.46
C GLY A 188 2.71 -2.93 2.62
N LEU A 189 1.52 -3.51 2.44
CA LEU A 189 1.22 -4.91 2.69
C LEU A 189 0.60 -5.56 1.46
N GLU A 190 1.20 -6.64 0.98
CA GLU A 190 0.65 -7.48 -0.09
C GLU A 190 0.53 -8.92 0.39
N VAL A 191 -0.60 -9.60 0.15
CA VAL A 191 -0.83 -10.99 0.58
C VAL A 191 -1.37 -11.86 -0.56
N ASP A 192 -1.08 -13.16 -0.51
CA ASP A 192 -1.60 -14.16 -1.45
C ASP A 192 -2.89 -14.84 -0.99
N GLY A 193 -3.42 -14.47 0.19
CA GLY A 193 -4.57 -15.14 0.79
C GLY A 193 -4.32 -16.57 1.27
N ASP A 194 -3.11 -17.12 1.12
CA ASP A 194 -2.73 -18.51 1.48
C ASP A 194 -1.56 -18.56 2.48
N GLY A 195 -1.39 -17.48 3.24
CA GLY A 195 -0.43 -17.36 4.32
C GLY A 195 0.89 -16.67 3.99
N THR A 196 1.06 -16.12 2.78
CA THR A 196 2.28 -15.39 2.38
C THR A 196 2.00 -13.89 2.33
N ALA A 197 2.94 -13.09 2.85
CA ALA A 197 2.97 -11.65 2.66
C ALA A 197 4.27 -11.21 1.99
N ILE A 198 4.21 -10.12 1.24
CA ILE A 198 5.36 -9.34 0.75
C ILE A 198 5.29 -7.98 1.41
N ILE A 199 6.37 -7.52 2.04
CA ILE A 199 6.46 -6.20 2.66
C ILE A 199 7.88 -5.63 2.49
N THR A 200 8.01 -4.30 2.55
CA THR A 200 9.31 -3.63 2.47
C THR A 200 9.85 -3.31 3.85
N GLU A 201 11.16 -3.54 4.04
CA GLU A 201 11.86 -3.17 5.29
C GLU A 201 11.87 -1.66 5.50
N SER A 202 12.09 -0.92 4.41
CA SER A 202 12.19 0.55 4.42
C SER A 202 10.92 1.25 4.93
N CYS A 203 9.74 0.64 4.71
CA CYS A 203 8.47 1.14 5.20
C CYS A 203 8.23 0.66 6.65
N VAL A 204 8.05 -0.65 6.85
CA VAL A 204 7.52 -1.21 8.11
C VAL A 204 8.51 -1.09 9.25
N LEU A 205 9.81 -1.32 9.01
CA LEU A 205 10.85 -1.24 10.05
C LEU A 205 11.42 0.18 10.21
N ASN A 206 10.84 1.17 9.54
CA ASN A 206 11.27 2.55 9.67
C ASN A 206 11.00 3.08 11.08
N ARG A 207 11.97 3.86 11.60
CA ARG A 207 11.85 4.46 12.94
C ARG A 207 10.69 5.45 13.06
N ASN A 208 10.23 6.01 11.94
CA ASN A 208 9.08 6.91 11.91
C ASN A 208 7.73 6.18 12.03
N ARG A 209 7.71 4.84 11.97
CA ARG A 209 6.54 4.00 12.17
C ARG A 209 6.69 3.08 13.39
N ASN A 210 7.71 2.22 13.38
CA ASN A 210 7.89 1.18 14.40
C ASN A 210 9.32 1.20 14.98
N PRO A 211 9.67 2.20 15.79
CA PRO A 211 11.04 2.32 16.32
C PRO A 211 11.42 1.11 17.16
N GLY A 212 12.48 0.39 16.74
CA GLY A 212 13.02 -0.76 17.46
C GLY A 212 12.26 -2.08 17.28
N VAL A 213 11.21 -2.12 16.45
CA VAL A 213 10.50 -3.37 16.14
C VAL A 213 11.41 -4.27 15.30
N SER A 214 11.55 -5.54 15.71
CA SER A 214 12.27 -6.55 14.94
C SER A 214 11.37 -7.18 13.86
N LYS A 215 12.00 -7.77 12.82
CA LYS A 215 11.26 -8.59 11.83
C LYS A 215 10.38 -9.65 12.49
N ALA A 216 10.93 -10.38 13.47
CA ALA A 216 10.20 -11.42 14.18
C ALA A 216 8.96 -10.89 14.92
N ALA A 217 9.05 -9.71 15.55
CA ALA A 217 7.91 -9.09 16.21
C ALA A 217 6.84 -8.62 15.19
N CYS A 218 7.29 -8.08 14.06
CA CYS A 218 6.41 -7.72 12.95
C CYS A 218 5.69 -8.96 12.39
N GLU A 219 6.42 -10.03 12.09
CA GLU A 219 5.87 -11.30 11.59
C GLU A 219 4.87 -11.91 12.55
N ALA A 220 5.16 -11.89 13.87
CA ALA A 220 4.24 -12.38 14.90
C ALA A 220 2.92 -11.60 14.91
N GLU A 221 2.96 -10.28 14.75
CA GLU A 221 1.75 -9.46 14.70
C GLU A 221 0.96 -9.67 13.40
N LEU A 222 1.64 -9.78 12.25
CA LEU A 222 0.99 -10.09 10.97
C LEU A 222 0.35 -11.48 11.01
N LYS A 223 1.01 -12.48 11.61
CA LYS A 223 0.42 -13.80 11.84
C LYS A 223 -0.83 -13.72 12.71
N ARG A 224 -0.77 -12.95 13.79
CA ARG A 224 -1.89 -12.78 14.72
C ARG A 224 -3.11 -12.14 14.06
N LEU A 225 -2.92 -11.10 13.25
CA LEU A 225 -4.00 -10.31 12.67
C LEU A 225 -4.46 -10.80 11.29
N LEU A 226 -3.55 -11.31 10.47
CA LEU A 226 -3.79 -11.56 9.06
C LEU A 226 -3.64 -13.03 8.66
N GLY A 227 -3.20 -13.91 9.60
CA GLY A 227 -2.93 -15.31 9.29
C GLY A 227 -1.71 -15.51 8.40
N VAL A 228 -0.76 -14.57 8.40
CA VAL A 228 0.48 -14.67 7.62
C VAL A 228 1.44 -15.64 8.31
N ASP A 229 1.82 -16.71 7.62
CA ASP A 229 2.80 -17.70 8.09
C ASP A 229 4.21 -17.41 7.60
N LYS A 230 4.34 -16.68 6.48
CA LYS A 230 5.62 -16.34 5.86
C LYS A 230 5.60 -14.92 5.32
N VAL A 231 6.64 -14.18 5.64
CA VAL A 231 6.90 -12.86 5.08
C VAL A 231 8.10 -12.91 4.14
N ILE A 232 7.91 -12.42 2.91
CA ILE A 232 9.00 -12.16 1.96
C ILE A 232 9.38 -10.69 2.11
N TRP A 233 10.54 -10.46 2.70
CA TRP A 233 11.07 -9.13 2.94
C TRP A 233 11.78 -8.57 1.72
N LEU A 234 11.34 -7.40 1.25
CA LEU A 234 12.01 -6.62 0.22
C LEU A 234 12.69 -5.42 0.88
N PRO A 235 13.91 -5.02 0.46
CA PRO A 235 14.60 -3.88 1.08
C PRO A 235 13.82 -2.57 0.99
N GLY A 236 13.23 -2.23 -0.17
CA GLY A 236 12.64 -0.93 -0.43
C GLY A 236 13.66 0.21 -0.37
N ILE A 237 13.19 1.48 -0.41
CA ILE A 237 14.03 2.68 -0.25
C ILE A 237 13.31 3.68 0.65
N ALA A 238 13.92 4.02 1.80
CA ALA A 238 13.40 5.04 2.69
C ALA A 238 13.70 6.46 2.16
N GLY A 239 12.77 7.40 2.37
CA GLY A 239 12.96 8.84 2.12
C GLY A 239 12.99 9.26 0.66
N ARG A 240 12.55 8.41 -0.28
CA ARG A 240 12.42 8.75 -1.70
C ARG A 240 11.02 9.19 -2.08
N ASP A 241 10.05 8.62 -1.44
CA ASP A 241 8.64 8.99 -1.53
C ASP A 241 8.04 9.18 -0.13
N ILE A 242 6.79 9.62 -0.06
CA ILE A 242 6.12 9.85 1.22
C ILE A 242 5.93 8.56 2.02
N THR A 243 5.81 7.41 1.35
CA THR A 243 5.51 6.11 1.94
C THR A 243 6.72 5.37 2.48
N ASP A 244 7.95 5.79 2.12
CA ASP A 244 9.19 5.07 2.35
C ASP A 244 9.25 3.73 1.61
N GLY A 245 8.62 3.65 0.43
CA GLY A 245 8.66 2.50 -0.46
C GLY A 245 7.58 1.46 -0.16
N HIS A 246 6.31 1.80 -0.40
CA HIS A 246 5.19 0.87 -0.29
C HIS A 246 5.32 -0.33 -1.25
N THR A 247 4.86 -1.49 -0.79
CA THR A 247 4.92 -2.75 -1.54
C THR A 247 4.08 -2.70 -2.82
N ASP A 248 2.94 -2.01 -2.81
CA ASP A 248 2.01 -1.93 -3.94
C ASP A 248 2.53 -1.14 -5.17
N PHE A 249 3.72 -0.54 -5.07
CA PHE A 249 4.48 -0.03 -6.20
C PHE A 249 5.60 -0.96 -6.69
N TYR A 250 5.89 -2.03 -5.94
CA TYR A 250 6.98 -2.96 -6.27
C TYR A 250 6.49 -4.36 -6.64
N ALA A 251 5.49 -4.90 -5.94
CA ALA A 251 5.06 -6.27 -6.15
C ALA A 251 3.60 -6.47 -5.75
N ARG A 252 2.85 -7.21 -6.58
CA ARG A 252 1.46 -7.59 -6.31
C ARG A 252 1.26 -9.08 -6.59
N PHE A 253 0.56 -9.78 -5.72
CA PHE A 253 0.10 -11.13 -6.03
C PHE A 253 -1.02 -11.09 -7.09
N VAL A 254 -0.97 -12.07 -7.99
CA VAL A 254 -2.06 -12.35 -8.94
C VAL A 254 -2.94 -13.46 -8.38
N ARG A 255 -2.31 -14.40 -7.72
CA ARG A 255 -2.84 -15.58 -7.02
C ARG A 255 -1.70 -16.23 -6.24
N PRO A 256 -1.99 -17.17 -5.31
CA PRO A 256 -0.95 -17.88 -4.59
C PRO A 256 0.15 -18.45 -5.51
N GLY A 257 1.41 -18.11 -5.22
CA GLY A 257 2.58 -18.53 -5.99
C GLY A 257 2.89 -17.71 -7.24
N VAL A 258 2.09 -16.69 -7.63
CA VAL A 258 2.31 -15.86 -8.81
C VAL A 258 2.33 -14.39 -8.45
N VAL A 259 3.41 -13.68 -8.80
CA VAL A 259 3.65 -12.27 -8.46
C VAL A 259 3.95 -11.46 -9.72
N ILE A 260 3.31 -10.31 -9.87
CA ILE A 260 3.74 -9.25 -10.79
C ILE A 260 4.70 -8.34 -10.02
N ALA A 261 5.91 -8.16 -10.55
CA ALA A 261 6.94 -7.29 -9.97
C ALA A 261 7.22 -6.09 -10.88
N GLY A 262 7.18 -4.89 -10.31
CA GLY A 262 7.60 -3.67 -10.98
C GLY A 262 9.10 -3.71 -11.27
N LEU A 263 9.48 -3.29 -12.48
CA LEU A 263 10.88 -3.27 -12.90
C LEU A 263 11.21 -1.92 -13.53
N ASP A 264 12.15 -1.23 -12.93
CA ASP A 264 12.79 -0.08 -13.56
C ASP A 264 13.98 -0.54 -14.41
N SER A 265 14.01 -0.16 -15.68
CA SER A 265 15.07 -0.51 -16.63
C SER A 265 16.07 0.62 -16.85
N ASP A 266 15.84 1.80 -16.29
CA ASP A 266 16.74 2.93 -16.41
C ASP A 266 17.82 2.91 -15.34
N THR A 267 19.04 2.61 -15.75
CA THR A 267 20.23 2.58 -14.87
C THR A 267 20.53 3.89 -14.17
N SER A 268 19.98 5.01 -14.62
CA SER A 268 20.11 6.33 -13.98
C SER A 268 19.03 6.63 -12.95
N SER A 269 17.97 5.82 -12.92
CA SER A 269 16.87 5.95 -11.94
C SER A 269 17.30 5.50 -10.55
N PHE A 270 16.77 6.15 -9.53
CA PHE A 270 16.98 5.74 -8.15
C PHE A 270 16.31 4.38 -7.82
N ASP A 271 15.26 4.01 -8.56
CA ASP A 271 14.55 2.75 -8.39
C ASP A 271 15.22 1.55 -9.10
N TYR A 272 16.16 1.80 -10.03
CA TYR A 272 16.79 0.73 -10.80
C TYR A 272 17.37 -0.37 -9.90
N ALA A 273 18.30 0.02 -9.01
CA ALA A 273 19.04 -0.97 -8.19
C ALA A 273 18.11 -1.73 -7.24
N VAL A 274 17.11 -1.06 -6.65
CA VAL A 274 16.18 -1.69 -5.71
C VAL A 274 15.21 -2.63 -6.42
N THR A 275 14.66 -2.27 -7.58
CA THR A 275 13.75 -3.15 -8.34
C THR A 275 14.47 -4.39 -8.85
N GLN A 276 15.74 -4.28 -9.30
CA GLN A 276 16.57 -5.44 -9.62
C GLN A 276 16.78 -6.36 -8.41
N LYS A 277 17.04 -5.76 -7.23
CA LYS A 277 17.19 -6.53 -5.99
C LYS A 277 15.90 -7.22 -5.57
N HIS A 278 14.75 -6.53 -5.68
CA HIS A 278 13.43 -7.10 -5.42
C HIS A 278 13.17 -8.30 -6.34
N LEU A 279 13.44 -8.15 -7.63
CA LEU A 279 13.28 -9.22 -8.62
C LEU A 279 14.14 -10.44 -8.28
N GLN A 280 15.40 -10.22 -7.88
CA GLN A 280 16.28 -11.32 -7.44
C GLN A 280 15.71 -12.05 -6.23
N ILE A 281 15.24 -11.34 -5.21
CA ILE A 281 14.66 -11.92 -3.99
C ILE A 281 13.40 -12.71 -4.34
N LEU A 282 12.47 -12.12 -5.08
CA LEU A 282 11.21 -12.76 -5.46
C LEU A 282 11.42 -14.04 -6.28
N ARG A 283 12.36 -14.03 -7.24
CA ARG A 283 12.70 -15.22 -8.05
C ARG A 283 13.31 -16.36 -7.23
N GLN A 284 13.93 -16.06 -6.09
CA GLN A 284 14.51 -17.05 -5.18
C GLN A 284 13.54 -17.47 -4.08
N ALA A 285 12.46 -16.73 -3.87
CA ALA A 285 11.49 -16.98 -2.82
C ALA A 285 10.57 -18.17 -3.14
N SER A 286 10.03 -18.73 -2.08
CA SER A 286 8.83 -19.59 -2.13
C SER A 286 7.75 -18.98 -1.24
N ASP A 287 6.49 -19.34 -1.49
CA ASP A 287 5.37 -18.96 -0.63
C ASP A 287 5.33 -19.78 0.70
N ALA A 288 4.32 -19.54 1.51
CA ALA A 288 4.12 -20.24 2.79
C ALA A 288 3.88 -21.75 2.64
N LYS A 289 3.49 -22.22 1.47
CA LYS A 289 3.28 -23.64 1.14
C LYS A 289 4.48 -24.27 0.44
N GLY A 290 5.60 -23.55 0.32
CA GLY A 290 6.83 -24.05 -0.30
C GLY A 290 6.86 -23.97 -1.82
N ARG A 291 5.83 -23.42 -2.50
CA ARG A 291 5.81 -23.26 -3.96
C ARG A 291 6.78 -22.14 -4.36
N ARG A 292 7.66 -22.38 -5.31
CA ARG A 292 8.51 -21.33 -5.91
C ARG A 292 7.63 -20.28 -6.56
N LEU A 293 7.95 -19.01 -6.36
CA LEU A 293 7.21 -17.93 -6.98
C LEU A 293 7.47 -17.89 -8.49
N GLN A 294 6.40 -17.84 -9.27
CA GLN A 294 6.43 -17.38 -10.65
C GLN A 294 6.41 -15.85 -10.63
N VAL A 295 7.46 -15.22 -11.16
CA VAL A 295 7.59 -13.75 -11.13
C VAL A 295 7.47 -13.21 -12.55
N ILE A 296 6.45 -12.39 -12.78
CA ILE A 296 6.16 -11.68 -14.02
C ILE A 296 6.65 -10.25 -13.84
N THR A 297 7.42 -9.73 -14.77
CA THR A 297 7.91 -8.35 -14.71
C THR A 297 6.99 -7.41 -15.47
N LEU A 298 6.70 -6.26 -14.85
CA LEU A 298 5.94 -5.18 -15.44
C LEU A 298 6.77 -3.89 -15.40
N ARG A 299 7.20 -3.42 -16.57
CA ARG A 299 8.02 -2.22 -16.68
C ARG A 299 7.16 -0.96 -16.58
N GLY A 300 7.71 0.08 -15.95
CA GLY A 300 7.11 1.41 -15.97
C GLY A 300 7.15 2.05 -17.38
N PRO A 301 6.40 3.15 -17.60
CA PRO A 301 6.43 3.86 -18.88
C PRO A 301 7.78 4.57 -19.08
N ASP A 302 8.25 4.62 -20.33
CA ASP A 302 9.45 5.40 -20.72
C ASP A 302 9.14 6.90 -20.80
N LYS A 303 7.88 7.26 -21.00
CA LYS A 303 7.38 8.65 -21.07
C LYS A 303 5.99 8.74 -20.44
N ILE A 304 5.69 9.93 -19.91
CA ILE A 304 4.36 10.26 -19.35
C ILE A 304 3.80 11.49 -20.05
N ARG A 305 2.49 11.70 -19.93
CA ARG A 305 1.87 12.94 -20.40
C ARG A 305 2.41 14.13 -19.59
N PRO A 306 2.80 15.24 -20.22
CA PRO A 306 3.51 16.33 -19.54
C PRO A 306 2.64 17.23 -18.66
N ALA A 307 1.30 17.14 -18.78
CA ALA A 307 0.37 18.10 -18.13
C ALA A 307 0.52 18.14 -16.59
N PHE A 308 0.78 17.00 -15.97
CA PHE A 308 0.90 16.86 -14.52
C PHE A 308 2.27 16.31 -14.07
N GLU A 309 3.24 16.27 -14.99
CA GLU A 309 4.60 15.83 -14.67
C GLU A 309 5.18 16.68 -13.54
N ASN A 310 5.62 16.01 -12.48
CA ASN A 310 6.30 16.60 -11.34
C ASN A 310 7.23 15.57 -10.67
N ARG A 311 7.89 15.98 -9.59
CA ARG A 311 8.85 15.14 -8.88
C ARG A 311 8.20 13.93 -8.22
N GLU A 312 6.98 14.06 -7.74
CA GLU A 312 6.25 13.03 -6.98
C GLU A 312 5.42 12.10 -7.89
N PHE A 313 5.48 12.29 -9.21
CA PHE A 313 4.65 11.53 -10.16
C PHE A 313 4.94 10.02 -10.10
N ALA A 314 3.99 9.26 -9.58
CA ALA A 314 4.10 7.82 -9.37
C ALA A 314 3.63 7.03 -10.61
N ALA A 315 4.52 6.83 -11.59
CA ALA A 315 4.23 6.14 -12.85
C ALA A 315 4.34 4.61 -12.74
N GLY A 316 3.57 4.01 -11.83
CA GLY A 316 3.65 2.56 -11.54
C GLY A 316 2.43 1.79 -12.03
N TYR A 317 2.58 0.95 -13.09
CA TYR A 317 1.50 0.05 -13.54
C TYR A 317 1.13 -1.02 -12.52
N VAL A 318 2.04 -1.38 -11.61
CA VAL A 318 1.79 -2.38 -10.55
C VAL A 318 0.72 -1.90 -9.56
N ASN A 319 0.45 -0.60 -9.51
CA ASN A 319 -0.60 -0.03 -8.66
C ASN A 319 -2.01 -0.14 -9.28
N PHE A 320 -2.33 -1.30 -9.86
CA PHE A 320 -3.67 -1.66 -10.34
C PHE A 320 -4.57 -2.13 -9.17
N TYR A 321 -5.88 -2.17 -9.40
CA TYR A 321 -6.88 -2.71 -8.46
C TYR A 321 -7.68 -3.83 -9.09
N VAL A 322 -7.83 -4.94 -8.36
CA VAL A 322 -8.63 -6.08 -8.81
C VAL A 322 -10.01 -5.98 -8.16
N CYS A 323 -11.07 -5.90 -8.96
CA CYS A 323 -12.46 -5.91 -8.50
C CYS A 323 -13.26 -7.04 -9.14
N ASN A 324 -14.51 -7.24 -8.73
CA ASN A 324 -15.37 -8.27 -9.31
C ASN A 324 -15.54 -8.07 -10.82
N GLY A 325 -15.02 -9.02 -11.61
CA GLY A 325 -15.16 -8.98 -13.07
C GLY A 325 -14.20 -8.07 -13.82
N ALA A 326 -13.39 -7.21 -13.13
CA ALA A 326 -12.44 -6.33 -13.80
C ALA A 326 -11.11 -6.17 -13.05
N VAL A 327 -10.10 -5.68 -13.76
CA VAL A 327 -8.88 -5.08 -13.21
C VAL A 327 -8.81 -3.64 -13.68
N ILE A 328 -8.79 -2.71 -12.74
CA ILE A 328 -8.67 -1.28 -13.03
C ILE A 328 -7.19 -0.90 -12.98
N ALA A 329 -6.62 -0.51 -14.10
CA ALA A 329 -5.20 -0.25 -14.27
C ALA A 329 -4.94 1.18 -14.74
N PRO A 330 -3.81 1.79 -14.37
CA PRO A 330 -3.44 3.10 -14.88
C PRO A 330 -2.97 3.04 -16.33
N GLN A 331 -3.08 4.17 -17.04
CA GLN A 331 -2.38 4.44 -18.28
C GLN A 331 -1.75 5.83 -18.21
N PHE A 332 -0.53 5.96 -18.73
CA PHE A 332 0.26 7.18 -18.60
C PHE A 332 0.53 7.89 -19.94
N GLY A 333 0.02 7.33 -21.07
CA GLY A 333 0.17 7.89 -22.42
C GLY A 333 1.41 7.43 -23.17
N ASP A 334 2.10 6.42 -22.66
CA ASP A 334 3.08 5.64 -23.41
C ASP A 334 2.36 4.44 -24.05
N ALA A 335 2.05 4.56 -25.34
CA ALA A 335 1.18 3.60 -26.02
C ALA A 335 1.69 2.15 -25.93
N ASP A 336 3.01 1.96 -26.04
CA ASP A 336 3.62 0.63 -26.00
C ASP A 336 3.62 0.06 -24.59
N ALA A 337 3.96 0.88 -23.58
CA ALA A 337 3.95 0.47 -22.17
C ALA A 337 2.51 0.28 -21.65
N ASP A 338 1.57 1.15 -22.01
CA ASP A 338 0.15 1.02 -21.68
C ASP A 338 -0.43 -0.29 -22.27
N ALA A 339 -0.09 -0.62 -23.55
CA ALA A 339 -0.51 -1.84 -24.19
C ALA A 339 0.11 -3.10 -23.55
N ASN A 340 1.42 -3.06 -23.25
CA ASN A 340 2.11 -4.17 -22.58
C ASN A 340 1.52 -4.45 -21.18
N CYS A 341 1.22 -3.39 -20.42
CA CYS A 341 0.53 -3.53 -19.12
C CYS A 341 -0.82 -4.24 -19.29
N ARG A 342 -1.66 -3.76 -20.22
CA ARG A 342 -2.97 -4.36 -20.50
C ARG A 342 -2.86 -5.83 -20.88
N ASP A 343 -1.90 -6.18 -21.73
CA ASP A 343 -1.75 -7.55 -22.25
C ASP A 343 -1.25 -8.50 -21.16
N ILE A 344 -0.30 -8.08 -20.31
CA ILE A 344 0.12 -8.84 -19.14
C ILE A 344 -1.06 -9.06 -18.18
N LEU A 345 -1.82 -8.02 -17.85
CA LEU A 345 -2.95 -8.14 -16.93
C LEU A 345 -4.05 -9.04 -17.52
N ARG A 346 -4.32 -8.96 -18.82
CA ARG A 346 -5.28 -9.85 -19.50
C ARG A 346 -4.86 -11.31 -19.43
N GLU A 347 -3.58 -11.60 -19.63
CA GLU A 347 -3.03 -12.96 -19.49
C GLU A 347 -3.17 -13.48 -18.07
N GLN A 348 -2.89 -12.62 -17.06
CA GLN A 348 -2.90 -13.04 -15.67
C GLN A 348 -4.31 -13.11 -15.05
N PHE A 349 -5.27 -12.33 -15.56
CA PHE A 349 -6.66 -12.28 -15.13
C PHE A 349 -7.63 -12.57 -16.28
N PRO A 350 -7.60 -13.78 -16.87
CA PRO A 350 -8.31 -14.10 -18.12
C PRO A 350 -9.83 -13.97 -18.02
N ASN A 351 -10.40 -14.00 -16.81
CA ASN A 351 -11.83 -13.89 -16.55
C ASN A 351 -12.26 -12.49 -16.10
N ARG A 352 -11.37 -11.47 -16.24
CA ARG A 352 -11.65 -10.09 -15.87
C ARG A 352 -11.42 -9.15 -17.04
N GLU A 353 -12.25 -8.14 -17.15
CA GLU A 353 -12.03 -7.03 -18.07
C GLU A 353 -10.86 -6.17 -17.59
N ILE A 354 -9.97 -5.74 -18.48
CA ILE A 354 -8.90 -4.80 -18.16
C ILE A 354 -9.33 -3.40 -18.55
N VAL A 355 -9.62 -2.58 -17.56
CA VAL A 355 -10.05 -1.19 -17.73
C VAL A 355 -8.89 -0.26 -17.41
N GLN A 356 -8.32 0.38 -18.45
CA GLN A 356 -7.23 1.35 -18.24
C GLN A 356 -7.77 2.78 -18.15
N LEU A 357 -7.29 3.52 -17.14
CA LEU A 357 -7.72 4.88 -16.86
C LEU A 357 -6.54 5.85 -16.83
N ASN A 358 -6.76 7.05 -17.38
CA ASN A 358 -5.87 8.18 -17.12
C ASN A 358 -6.07 8.66 -15.67
N ILE A 359 -5.00 8.55 -14.89
CA ILE A 359 -4.96 8.97 -13.48
C ILE A 359 -3.84 9.98 -13.20
N ASP A 360 -3.35 10.67 -14.22
CA ASP A 360 -2.15 11.50 -14.14
C ASP A 360 -2.16 12.48 -12.95
N ALA A 361 -3.31 13.08 -12.63
CA ALA A 361 -3.38 14.00 -11.49
C ALA A 361 -3.25 13.26 -10.13
N ILE A 362 -3.73 12.03 -10.02
CA ILE A 362 -3.54 11.18 -8.82
C ILE A 362 -2.08 10.74 -8.76
N ALA A 363 -1.50 10.31 -9.89
CA ALA A 363 -0.09 9.94 -9.98
C ALA A 363 0.83 11.11 -9.61
N ALA A 364 0.48 12.34 -9.98
CA ALA A 364 1.19 13.56 -9.60
C ALA A 364 1.11 13.85 -8.09
N GLY A 365 0.11 13.32 -7.39
CA GLY A 365 0.00 13.33 -5.93
C GLY A 365 0.80 12.23 -5.23
N GLY A 366 1.52 11.39 -5.98
CA GLY A 366 2.43 10.38 -5.44
C GLY A 366 1.84 8.98 -5.25
N GLY A 367 0.63 8.69 -5.77
CA GLY A 367 0.00 7.37 -5.65
C GLY A 367 -0.72 6.91 -6.91
N GLY A 368 -1.52 5.85 -6.82
CA GLY A 368 -2.21 5.25 -7.95
C GLY A 368 -3.62 4.75 -7.61
N ILE A 369 -4.13 3.86 -8.43
CA ILE A 369 -5.49 3.32 -8.31
C ILE A 369 -5.62 2.46 -7.04
N HIS A 370 -4.64 1.58 -6.77
CA HIS A 370 -4.64 0.74 -5.58
C HIS A 370 -4.63 1.57 -4.30
N CYS A 371 -3.80 2.62 -4.25
CA CYS A 371 -3.74 3.53 -3.10
C CYS A 371 -5.07 4.23 -2.82
N ALA A 372 -5.89 4.47 -3.85
CA ALA A 372 -7.19 5.15 -3.75
C ALA A 372 -8.37 4.21 -3.51
N THR A 373 -8.14 2.90 -3.33
CA THR A 373 -9.17 1.86 -3.20
C THR A 373 -8.87 0.91 -2.04
N GLN A 374 -9.92 0.38 -1.41
CA GLN A 374 -9.82 -0.67 -0.39
C GLN A 374 -10.97 -1.65 -0.55
N GLN A 375 -10.68 -2.92 -0.80
CA GLN A 375 -11.69 -3.95 -0.92
C GLN A 375 -12.33 -4.31 0.42
N GLN A 376 -13.64 -4.51 0.40
CA GLN A 376 -14.38 -5.24 1.43
C GLN A 376 -14.77 -6.59 0.84
N PRO A 377 -14.17 -7.69 1.27
CA PRO A 377 -14.55 -9.03 0.78
C PRO A 377 -16.00 -9.41 1.09
N ALA A 378 -16.57 -10.33 0.28
CA ALA A 378 -17.95 -10.81 0.39
C ALA A 378 -18.14 -11.94 1.41
#